data_88723e8b1a2457458314eeff0a2f166c
#
_entry.id   88723e8b1a2457458314eeff0a2f166c
#
_cell.length_a   1.000
_cell.length_b   1.000
_cell.length_c   1.000
_cell.angle_alpha   90.00
_cell.angle_beta   90.00
_cell.angle_gamma   90.00
#
_symmetry.space_group_name_H-M   'P 1'
#
loop_
_entity.id
_entity.type
_entity.pdbx_description
1 polymer ?
#
loop_
_entity_poly.entity_id
_entity_poly.type
_entity_poly.pdbx_seq_one_letter_code
_entity_poly.pdbx_strand_id
1 'polypeptide(L)'
;MRFAVAAAVMSLALSVAAQKERPVVHAKGSFDIKMTPAEPTDFEKANDITRLTSDKTWHGDFEGVSHGEMITGSTASTGSMAYVAIERMTGKLNGRQGAFTFSHRATMMKGDAPSAGELSVVVVPNSGTGELTGLTGSLIIHIDAQGKHTWTFDYSLP
;
A
#
# COMPACT_ATOMS: atom_id res chain seq x y z
N MET A 1 11.24 30.84 64.68
CA MET A 1 10.50 29.69 64.12
C MET A 1 10.82 29.68 62.62
N ARG A 2 11.57 28.69 62.14
CA ARG A 2 11.87 28.50 60.70
C ARG A 2 11.08 27.30 60.21
N PHE A 3 10.13 27.52 59.34
CA PHE A 3 9.39 26.44 58.67
C PHE A 3 10.19 25.96 57.45
N ALA A 4 10.61 24.69 57.47
CA ALA A 4 11.20 24.01 56.32
C ALA A 4 10.05 23.41 55.49
N VAL A 5 9.91 23.85 54.23
CA VAL A 5 8.99 23.24 53.24
C VAL A 5 9.76 22.16 52.52
N ALA A 6 9.41 20.89 52.76
CA ALA A 6 9.95 19.76 52.02
C ALA A 6 9.16 19.60 50.71
N ALA A 7 9.80 19.84 49.56
CA ALA A 7 9.23 19.56 48.25
C ALA A 7 9.49 18.07 47.90
N ALA A 8 8.42 17.28 47.85
CA ALA A 8 8.47 15.91 47.36
C ALA A 8 8.47 15.91 45.83
N VAL A 9 9.60 15.55 45.23
CA VAL A 9 9.70 15.33 43.76
C VAL A 9 9.22 13.91 43.47
N MET A 10 8.03 13.81 42.88
CA MET A 10 7.44 12.54 42.46
C MET A 10 7.95 12.22 41.06
N SER A 11 8.94 11.33 40.95
CA SER A 11 9.49 10.85 39.68
C SER A 11 8.48 9.88 39.04
N LEU A 12 7.83 10.32 37.95
CA LEU A 12 6.98 9.48 37.12
C LEU A 12 7.89 8.68 36.20
N ALA A 13 8.16 7.42 36.53
CA ALA A 13 8.88 6.49 35.62
C ALA A 13 7.90 6.05 34.54
N LEU A 14 8.01 6.61 33.33
CA LEU A 14 7.37 6.06 32.13
C LEU A 14 8.07 4.74 31.78
N SER A 15 7.44 3.61 32.06
CA SER A 15 7.85 2.32 31.54
C SER A 15 7.50 2.26 30.05
N VAL A 16 8.49 2.49 29.18
CA VAL A 16 8.38 2.16 27.75
C VAL A 16 8.37 0.63 27.66
N ALA A 17 7.19 0.05 27.52
CA ALA A 17 7.08 -1.36 27.21
C ALA A 17 7.74 -1.59 25.82
N ALA A 18 8.82 -2.37 25.79
CA ALA A 18 9.47 -2.78 24.55
C ALA A 18 8.42 -3.52 23.69
N GLN A 19 8.01 -2.91 22.58
CA GLN A 19 7.11 -3.53 21.63
C GLN A 19 7.86 -4.71 21.03
N LYS A 20 7.41 -5.94 21.32
CA LYS A 20 7.97 -7.16 20.73
C LYS A 20 7.81 -7.07 19.22
N GLU A 21 8.93 -7.08 18.48
CA GLU A 21 8.91 -7.11 17.04
C GLU A 21 8.07 -8.30 16.57
N ARG A 22 7.13 -8.05 15.68
CA ARG A 22 6.28 -9.10 15.10
C ARG A 22 7.04 -9.81 14.00
N PRO A 23 6.94 -11.13 13.88
CA PRO A 23 7.61 -11.86 12.80
C PRO A 23 7.07 -11.39 11.45
N VAL A 24 7.98 -11.19 10.50
CA VAL A 24 7.64 -10.94 9.11
C VAL A 24 7.33 -12.25 8.43
N VAL A 25 6.19 -12.30 7.74
CA VAL A 25 5.75 -13.43 6.90
C VAL A 25 5.89 -13.02 5.45
N HIS A 26 6.40 -13.91 4.61
CA HIS A 26 6.55 -13.70 3.18
C HIS A 26 5.42 -14.41 2.43
N ALA A 27 4.73 -13.69 1.57
CA ALA A 27 3.69 -14.21 0.68
C ALA A 27 4.01 -13.83 -0.77
N LYS A 28 3.52 -14.60 -1.73
CA LYS A 28 3.75 -14.38 -3.15
C LYS A 28 2.62 -14.91 -4.02
N GLY A 29 2.58 -14.42 -5.25
CA GLY A 29 1.59 -14.88 -6.23
C GLY A 29 1.59 -14.07 -7.50
N SER A 30 0.44 -14.03 -8.16
CA SER A 30 0.18 -13.26 -9.36
C SER A 30 -1.18 -12.58 -9.29
N PHE A 31 -1.45 -11.66 -10.21
CA PHE A 31 -2.80 -11.13 -10.40
C PHE A 31 -3.06 -10.84 -11.88
N ASP A 32 -4.33 -10.96 -12.24
CA ASP A 32 -4.88 -10.42 -13.48
C ASP A 32 -5.45 -9.04 -13.18
N ILE A 33 -5.33 -8.11 -14.15
CA ILE A 33 -5.77 -6.72 -13.97
C ILE A 33 -6.59 -6.25 -15.16
N LYS A 34 -7.67 -5.54 -14.86
CA LYS A 34 -8.42 -4.73 -15.83
C LYS A 34 -8.37 -3.28 -15.37
N MET A 35 -7.86 -2.41 -16.26
CA MET A 35 -7.85 -0.96 -16.05
C MET A 35 -8.98 -0.33 -16.86
N THR A 36 -9.72 0.60 -16.25
CA THR A 36 -10.82 1.31 -16.91
C THR A 36 -10.63 2.82 -16.70
N PRO A 37 -10.41 3.61 -17.77
CA PRO A 37 -10.36 5.06 -17.67
C PRO A 37 -11.68 5.64 -17.18
N ALA A 38 -11.63 6.60 -16.25
CA ALA A 38 -12.77 7.40 -15.86
C ALA A 38 -12.99 8.55 -16.87
N GLU A 39 -14.21 9.06 -16.97
CA GLU A 39 -14.49 10.24 -17.80
C GLU A 39 -13.73 11.45 -17.24
N PRO A 40 -12.86 12.08 -18.05
CA PRO A 40 -12.01 13.15 -17.55
C PRO A 40 -12.78 14.48 -17.39
N THR A 41 -12.51 15.21 -16.33
CA THR A 41 -12.93 16.58 -16.11
C THR A 41 -12.17 17.56 -17.04
N ASP A 42 -12.65 18.80 -17.16
CA ASP A 42 -11.95 19.81 -17.97
C ASP A 42 -10.56 20.16 -17.40
N PHE A 43 -10.41 20.12 -16.06
CA PHE A 43 -9.12 20.31 -15.41
C PHE A 43 -8.14 19.18 -15.78
N GLU A 44 -8.58 17.95 -15.77
CA GLU A 44 -7.76 16.78 -16.09
C GLU A 44 -7.30 16.81 -17.57
N LYS A 45 -8.22 17.14 -18.49
CA LYS A 45 -7.91 17.33 -19.92
C LYS A 45 -6.86 18.41 -20.17
N ALA A 46 -6.95 19.51 -19.41
CA ALA A 46 -6.04 20.65 -19.58
C ALA A 46 -4.65 20.42 -18.94
N ASN A 47 -4.46 19.41 -18.10
CA ASN A 47 -3.26 19.22 -17.28
C ASN A 47 -2.61 17.84 -17.40
N ASP A 48 -2.95 17.05 -18.44
CA ASP A 48 -2.43 15.68 -18.65
C ASP A 48 -2.60 14.77 -17.43
N ILE A 49 -3.74 14.93 -16.72
CA ILE A 49 -4.12 14.11 -15.58
C ILE A 49 -5.18 13.10 -16.04
N THR A 50 -5.07 11.87 -15.59
CA THR A 50 -6.04 10.81 -15.90
C THR A 50 -6.41 10.08 -14.62
N ARG A 51 -7.70 9.76 -14.46
CA ARG A 51 -8.19 8.84 -13.43
C ARG A 51 -8.53 7.49 -14.06
N LEU A 52 -8.19 6.42 -13.33
CA LEU A 52 -8.49 5.05 -13.75
C LEU A 52 -9.02 4.27 -12.55
N THR A 53 -9.92 3.32 -12.81
CA THR A 53 -10.21 2.25 -11.87
C THR A 53 -9.43 1.01 -12.25
N SER A 54 -9.11 0.18 -11.27
CA SER A 54 -8.48 -1.13 -11.48
C SER A 54 -9.26 -2.21 -10.76
N ASP A 55 -9.63 -3.25 -11.48
CA ASP A 55 -10.17 -4.48 -10.91
C ASP A 55 -9.14 -5.58 -11.07
N LYS A 56 -8.80 -6.27 -9.98
CA LYS A 56 -7.82 -7.36 -10.01
C LYS A 56 -8.42 -8.63 -9.43
N THR A 57 -7.99 -9.76 -10.01
CA THR A 57 -8.16 -11.10 -9.44
C THR A 57 -6.79 -11.61 -9.00
N TRP A 58 -6.65 -11.95 -7.74
CA TRP A 58 -5.40 -12.34 -7.11
C TRP A 58 -5.32 -13.84 -6.92
N HIS A 59 -4.12 -14.39 -7.12
CA HIS A 59 -3.81 -15.83 -7.07
C HIS A 59 -2.54 -16.07 -6.25
N GLY A 60 -2.49 -17.22 -5.55
CA GLY A 60 -1.34 -17.63 -4.73
C GLY A 60 -1.63 -17.49 -3.24
N ASP A 61 -0.67 -16.99 -2.46
CA ASP A 61 -0.80 -16.87 -1.01
C ASP A 61 -1.87 -15.84 -0.57
N PHE A 62 -2.28 -14.96 -1.47
CA PHE A 62 -3.52 -14.18 -1.38
C PHE A 62 -4.45 -14.60 -2.52
N GLU A 63 -5.63 -15.10 -2.16
CA GLU A 63 -6.71 -15.45 -3.08
C GLU A 63 -7.88 -14.52 -2.84
N GLY A 64 -8.29 -13.75 -3.87
CA GLY A 64 -9.37 -12.79 -3.73
C GLY A 64 -9.44 -11.80 -4.88
N VAL A 65 -10.09 -10.70 -4.61
CA VAL A 65 -10.28 -9.61 -5.56
C VAL A 65 -9.89 -8.28 -4.94
N SER A 66 -9.59 -7.31 -5.78
CA SER A 66 -9.44 -5.93 -5.34
C SER A 66 -10.06 -4.95 -6.34
N HIS A 67 -10.41 -3.78 -5.80
CA HIS A 67 -10.83 -2.63 -6.58
C HIS A 67 -10.00 -1.42 -6.15
N GLY A 68 -9.47 -0.68 -7.10
CA GLY A 68 -8.60 0.48 -6.87
C GLY A 68 -9.01 1.70 -7.68
N GLU A 69 -8.76 2.86 -7.10
CA GLU A 69 -8.86 4.17 -7.74
C GLU A 69 -7.47 4.77 -7.88
N MET A 70 -7.11 5.19 -9.10
CA MET A 70 -5.78 5.70 -9.43
C MET A 70 -5.89 7.05 -10.13
N ILE A 71 -5.00 7.97 -9.75
CA ILE A 71 -4.79 9.24 -10.44
C ILE A 71 -3.37 9.26 -10.97
N THR A 72 -3.22 9.54 -12.25
CA THR A 72 -1.92 9.67 -12.92
C THR A 72 -1.71 11.09 -13.42
N GLY A 73 -0.49 11.57 -13.34
CA GLY A 73 -0.04 12.76 -14.04
C GLY A 73 1.10 12.40 -14.98
N SER A 74 1.07 12.89 -16.22
CA SER A 74 2.11 12.60 -17.22
C SER A 74 2.70 13.89 -17.78
N THR A 75 3.90 13.78 -18.34
CA THR A 75 4.53 14.86 -19.09
C THR A 75 4.51 14.47 -20.56
N ALA A 76 3.62 15.08 -21.35
CA ALA A 76 3.43 14.79 -22.77
C ALA A 76 4.73 14.91 -23.57
N SER A 77 5.58 15.89 -23.24
CA SER A 77 6.86 16.16 -23.93
C SER A 77 7.94 15.12 -23.64
N THR A 78 7.99 14.55 -22.43
CA THR A 78 9.05 13.62 -22.00
C THR A 78 8.57 12.18 -21.83
N GLY A 79 7.26 11.97 -21.68
CA GLY A 79 6.66 10.64 -21.43
C GLY A 79 6.96 10.08 -20.04
N SER A 80 7.41 10.93 -19.12
CA SER A 80 7.53 10.56 -17.71
C SER A 80 6.17 10.65 -17.02
N MET A 81 5.94 9.87 -15.98
CA MET A 81 4.66 9.85 -15.27
C MET A 81 4.82 9.59 -13.78
N ALA A 82 3.81 10.01 -13.04
CA ALA A 82 3.63 9.62 -11.64
C ALA A 82 2.19 9.17 -11.42
N TYR A 83 1.97 8.31 -10.42
CA TYR A 83 0.62 8.00 -9.99
C TYR A 83 0.52 7.79 -8.48
N VAL A 84 -0.69 7.95 -7.96
CA VAL A 84 -1.11 7.53 -6.63
C VAL A 84 -2.38 6.70 -6.76
N ALA A 85 -2.55 5.69 -5.90
CA ALA A 85 -3.76 4.88 -5.88
C ALA A 85 -4.11 4.38 -4.48
N ILE A 86 -5.40 4.15 -4.26
CA ILE A 86 -5.93 3.43 -3.11
C ILE A 86 -6.63 2.18 -3.65
N GLU A 87 -6.28 1.01 -3.10
CA GLU A 87 -6.80 -0.28 -3.55
C GLU A 87 -7.35 -1.07 -2.36
N ARG A 88 -8.63 -1.44 -2.41
CA ARG A 88 -9.29 -2.27 -1.40
C ARG A 88 -9.19 -3.73 -1.79
N MET A 89 -8.58 -4.51 -0.91
CA MET A 89 -8.40 -5.96 -1.01
C MET A 89 -9.49 -6.69 -0.25
N THR A 90 -10.02 -7.78 -0.81
CA THR A 90 -10.98 -8.65 -0.12
C THR A 90 -10.69 -10.12 -0.50
N GLY A 91 -10.42 -10.96 0.47
CA GLY A 91 -10.05 -12.35 0.21
C GLY A 91 -9.40 -13.05 1.39
N LYS A 92 -8.53 -14.01 1.08
CA LYS A 92 -7.78 -14.81 2.06
C LYS A 92 -6.28 -14.63 1.86
N LEU A 93 -5.57 -14.24 2.90
CA LEU A 93 -4.09 -14.18 2.94
C LEU A 93 -3.60 -15.36 3.79
N ASN A 94 -2.91 -16.31 3.17
CA ASN A 94 -2.47 -17.56 3.83
C ASN A 94 -3.61 -18.21 4.64
N GLY A 95 -4.80 -18.31 4.03
CA GLY A 95 -6.00 -18.91 4.60
C GLY A 95 -6.80 -18.01 5.56
N ARG A 96 -6.30 -16.85 5.97
CA ARG A 96 -6.97 -15.90 6.87
C ARG A 96 -7.91 -14.99 6.08
N GLN A 97 -9.20 -15.02 6.41
CA GLN A 97 -10.24 -14.26 5.72
C GLN A 97 -10.32 -12.82 6.24
N GLY A 98 -10.38 -11.86 5.31
CA GLY A 98 -10.55 -10.46 5.67
C GLY A 98 -10.46 -9.52 4.48
N ALA A 99 -10.35 -8.24 4.79
CA ALA A 99 -10.10 -7.20 3.81
C ALA A 99 -9.12 -6.18 4.38
N PHE A 100 -8.37 -5.49 3.51
CA PHE A 100 -7.45 -4.42 3.89
C PHE A 100 -7.25 -3.47 2.70
N THR A 101 -6.53 -2.39 2.92
CA THR A 101 -6.31 -1.38 1.89
C THR A 101 -4.82 -1.20 1.66
N PHE A 102 -4.41 -1.16 0.39
CA PHE A 102 -3.10 -0.66 -0.02
C PHE A 102 -3.17 0.81 -0.43
N SER A 103 -2.12 1.56 -0.13
CA SER A 103 -1.80 2.81 -0.82
C SER A 103 -0.61 2.57 -1.75
N HIS A 104 -0.71 3.14 -2.96
CA HIS A 104 0.32 3.05 -3.98
C HIS A 104 0.83 4.44 -4.34
N ARG A 105 2.11 4.54 -4.62
CA ARG A 105 2.71 5.68 -5.32
C ARG A 105 3.82 5.18 -6.23
N ALA A 106 3.94 5.78 -7.39
CA ALA A 106 5.08 5.52 -8.28
C ALA A 106 5.45 6.76 -9.09
N THR A 107 6.72 6.82 -9.46
CA THR A 107 7.25 7.74 -10.48
C THR A 107 8.04 6.94 -11.49
N MET A 108 7.91 7.26 -12.77
CA MET A 108 8.61 6.59 -13.87
C MET A 108 9.14 7.63 -14.84
N MET A 109 10.38 7.47 -15.30
CA MET A 109 10.94 8.24 -16.40
C MET A 109 10.73 7.50 -17.72
N LYS A 110 10.63 8.24 -18.82
CA LYS A 110 10.54 7.64 -20.16
C LYS A 110 11.75 6.74 -20.41
N GLY A 111 11.47 5.49 -20.80
CA GLY A 111 12.51 4.51 -21.10
C GLY A 111 12.87 3.60 -19.93
N ASP A 112 12.35 3.87 -18.73
CA ASP A 112 12.46 2.93 -17.63
C ASP A 112 11.72 1.63 -17.94
N ALA A 113 12.25 0.52 -17.44
CA ALA A 113 11.50 -0.73 -17.43
C ALA A 113 10.23 -0.56 -16.56
N PRO A 114 9.11 -1.25 -16.84
CA PRO A 114 7.85 -1.08 -16.11
C PRO A 114 7.95 -1.23 -14.57
N SER A 115 9.00 -1.86 -14.09
CA SER A 115 9.27 -2.05 -12.65
C SER A 115 10.45 -1.23 -12.12
N ALA A 116 11.10 -0.40 -12.95
CA ALA A 116 12.34 0.29 -12.59
C ALA A 116 12.10 1.66 -11.92
N GLY A 117 10.86 2.16 -11.96
CA GLY A 117 10.50 3.40 -11.29
C GLY A 117 10.41 3.24 -9.76
N GLU A 118 10.36 4.35 -9.05
CA GLU A 118 10.10 4.34 -7.62
C GLU A 118 8.64 3.90 -7.36
N LEU A 119 8.44 2.62 -7.06
CA LEU A 119 7.13 2.05 -6.69
C LEU A 119 7.11 1.74 -5.20
N SER A 120 6.11 2.25 -4.50
CA SER A 120 5.82 1.95 -3.10
C SER A 120 4.37 1.49 -2.97
N VAL A 121 4.16 0.28 -2.44
CA VAL A 121 2.84 -0.28 -2.13
C VAL A 121 2.84 -0.73 -0.68
N VAL A 122 2.07 -0.07 0.16
CA VAL A 122 2.06 -0.34 1.60
C VAL A 122 0.64 -0.50 2.14
N VAL A 123 0.48 -1.34 3.15
CA VAL A 123 -0.80 -1.49 3.86
C VAL A 123 -1.13 -0.19 4.60
N VAL A 124 -2.33 0.34 4.37
CA VAL A 124 -2.83 1.49 5.12
C VAL A 124 -3.02 1.09 6.59
N PRO A 125 -2.44 1.79 7.56
CA PRO A 125 -2.55 1.45 8.97
C PRO A 125 -4.00 1.26 9.41
N ASN A 126 -4.26 0.20 10.17
CA ASN A 126 -5.57 -0.15 10.73
C ASN A 126 -6.68 -0.42 9.69
N SER A 127 -6.34 -0.62 8.42
CA SER A 127 -7.32 -0.94 7.36
C SER A 127 -7.74 -2.41 7.35
N GLY A 128 -7.00 -3.28 8.03
CA GLY A 128 -7.28 -4.71 8.13
C GLY A 128 -8.57 -5.02 8.90
N THR A 129 -9.36 -5.98 8.40
CA THR A 129 -10.62 -6.44 9.01
C THR A 129 -10.66 -7.97 9.10
N GLY A 130 -11.57 -8.52 9.89
CA GLY A 130 -11.65 -9.96 10.10
C GLY A 130 -10.37 -10.51 10.70
N GLU A 131 -9.88 -11.63 10.18
CA GLU A 131 -8.63 -12.27 10.62
C GLU A 131 -7.37 -11.51 10.15
N LEU A 132 -7.53 -10.44 9.36
CA LEU A 132 -6.46 -9.54 8.92
C LEU A 132 -6.40 -8.23 9.73
N THR A 133 -7.12 -8.16 10.85
CA THR A 133 -7.05 -7.01 11.77
C THR A 133 -5.63 -6.81 12.28
N GLY A 134 -5.12 -5.58 12.18
CA GLY A 134 -3.74 -5.23 12.59
C GLY A 134 -2.66 -5.60 11.58
N LEU A 135 -3.04 -6.03 10.35
CA LEU A 135 -2.12 -6.26 9.23
C LEU A 135 -1.28 -5.01 8.94
N THR A 136 0.02 -5.23 8.78
CA THR A 136 0.98 -4.23 8.28
C THR A 136 1.88 -4.90 7.25
N GLY A 137 2.46 -4.14 6.33
CA GLY A 137 3.40 -4.72 5.37
C GLY A 137 3.55 -3.88 4.10
N SER A 138 4.44 -4.38 3.23
CA SER A 138 4.73 -3.78 1.93
C SER A 138 4.78 -4.84 0.83
N LEU A 139 4.28 -4.49 -0.33
CA LEU A 139 4.18 -5.37 -1.49
C LEU A 139 5.06 -4.84 -2.62
N ILE A 140 5.76 -5.75 -3.30
CA ILE A 140 6.52 -5.48 -4.52
C ILE A 140 5.79 -6.12 -5.68
N ILE A 141 5.60 -5.37 -6.76
CA ILE A 141 5.01 -5.85 -8.02
C ILE A 141 6.12 -6.00 -9.05
N HIS A 142 6.14 -7.14 -9.73
CA HIS A 142 7.02 -7.42 -10.86
C HIS A 142 6.17 -7.62 -12.11
N ILE A 143 6.59 -7.01 -13.21
CA ILE A 143 5.94 -7.15 -14.52
C ILE A 143 6.99 -7.74 -15.46
N ASP A 144 6.72 -8.91 -16.02
CA ASP A 144 7.63 -9.54 -16.97
C ASP A 144 7.48 -8.95 -18.40
N ALA A 145 8.34 -9.40 -19.31
CA ALA A 145 8.33 -8.93 -20.71
C ALA A 145 7.05 -9.29 -21.48
N GLN A 146 6.25 -10.22 -20.97
CA GLN A 146 4.95 -10.63 -21.52
C GLN A 146 3.79 -9.87 -20.88
N GLY A 147 4.07 -8.97 -19.90
CA GLY A 147 3.08 -8.19 -19.20
C GLY A 147 2.40 -8.94 -18.04
N LYS A 148 2.92 -10.11 -17.66
CA LYS A 148 2.40 -10.86 -16.51
C LYS A 148 2.82 -10.19 -15.21
N HIS A 149 1.84 -9.98 -14.33
CA HIS A 149 2.06 -9.41 -13.01
C HIS A 149 2.28 -10.51 -11.97
N THR A 150 3.40 -10.44 -11.25
CA THR A 150 3.66 -11.24 -10.07
C THR A 150 3.95 -10.31 -8.89
N TRP A 151 3.83 -10.82 -7.67
CA TRP A 151 4.03 -10.03 -6.47
C TRP A 151 4.69 -10.82 -5.35
N THR A 152 5.39 -10.09 -4.49
CA THR A 152 5.84 -10.56 -3.18
C THR A 152 5.34 -9.59 -2.11
N PHE A 153 4.92 -10.11 -0.97
CA PHE A 153 4.34 -9.33 0.11
C PHE A 153 4.96 -9.71 1.44
N ASP A 154 5.68 -8.78 2.04
CA ASP A 154 6.25 -8.91 3.38
C ASP A 154 5.27 -8.26 4.37
N TYR A 155 4.71 -9.07 5.28
CA TYR A 155 3.69 -8.60 6.19
C TYR A 155 3.86 -9.13 7.61
N SER A 156 3.23 -8.47 8.56
CA SER A 156 3.09 -8.91 9.94
C SER A 156 1.64 -8.81 10.40
N LEU A 157 1.25 -9.74 11.24
CA LEU A 157 -0.04 -9.77 11.94
C LEU A 157 0.19 -9.88 13.45
N PRO A 158 -0.77 -9.38 14.28
CA PRO A 158 -0.70 -9.55 15.73
C PRO A 158 -0.63 -11.00 16.18
#